data_1f3f2c4fc27a56518833d1f531fc35d6
#
_entry.id   1f3f2c4fc27a56518833d1f531fc35d6
#
_cell.length_a   1.000
_cell.length_b   1.000
_cell.length_c   1.000
_cell.angle_alpha   90.00
_cell.angle_beta   90.00
_cell.angle_gamma   90.00
#
_symmetry.space_group_name_H-M   'P 1'
#
loop_
_entity.id
_entity.type
_entity.pdbx_description
1 polymer ?
#
loop_
_entity_poly.entity_id
_entity_poly.type
_entity_poly.pdbx_seq_one_letter_code
_entity_poly.pdbx_strand_id
1 'polypeptide(L)'
;MLRMLLRRCVLGAATVAIVSAIIFLGVELLPGDACTAFLERDAKGQMLETCREDFGLDRPALTRYFEWAGNALQGDLGMSASGRKSIVELVGHRMKNSLLLAAVSLSVGVPVAIFLGVITGLWRDKPIDLVFSTVAILAMTIPEFVSATVLILIFSVWLGWLPGIVVTSASAPASAFFLEIFLPVLVLAMVMMAHILRMVRSSVIEVMAGDYIQMATLKGVPYWRIVFAHALPNALLPAINVVALTIAWLLGGVVVIEVVLNNPGLGRMMIDVISDRDLPVVQAIALIVASVYVGFNLTADILTMVANPRLRTLNMRG
;
A
#
# COMPACT_ATOMS: atom_id res chain seq x y z
N MET A 1 -15.23 -3.76 -22.88
CA MET A 1 -14.04 -3.29 -22.15
C MET A 1 -14.14 -1.80 -21.79
N LEU A 2 -14.33 -0.89 -22.78
CA LEU A 2 -14.39 0.56 -22.52
C LEU A 2 -15.47 0.92 -21.50
N ARG A 3 -16.71 0.42 -21.64
CA ARG A 3 -17.83 0.67 -20.70
C ARG A 3 -17.50 0.20 -19.27
N MET A 4 -16.82 -0.93 -19.12
CA MET A 4 -16.42 -1.46 -17.80
C MET A 4 -15.31 -0.60 -17.17
N LEU A 5 -14.32 -0.18 -17.98
CA LEU A 5 -13.27 0.72 -17.55
C LEU A 5 -13.86 2.08 -17.12
N LEU A 6 -14.72 2.68 -17.95
CA LEU A 6 -15.41 3.93 -17.62
C LEU A 6 -16.21 3.80 -16.31
N ARG A 7 -16.98 2.72 -16.14
CA ARG A 7 -17.72 2.48 -14.90
C ARG A 7 -16.79 2.43 -13.68
N ARG A 8 -15.63 1.75 -13.79
CA ARG A 8 -14.66 1.68 -12.69
C ARG A 8 -13.98 3.01 -12.41
N CYS A 9 -13.63 3.78 -13.44
CA CYS A 9 -13.12 5.14 -13.28
C CYS A 9 -14.12 6.05 -12.58
N VAL A 10 -15.41 5.99 -12.99
CA VAL A 10 -16.49 6.78 -12.37
C VAL A 10 -16.69 6.38 -10.91
N LEU A 11 -16.72 5.06 -10.62
CA LEU A 11 -16.81 4.58 -9.24
C LEU A 11 -15.60 4.98 -8.41
N GLY A 12 -14.38 4.89 -8.97
CA GLY A 12 -13.16 5.35 -8.30
C GLY A 12 -13.20 6.85 -7.99
N ALA A 13 -13.57 7.67 -8.96
CA ALA A 13 -13.75 9.12 -8.76
C ALA A 13 -14.81 9.42 -7.71
N ALA A 14 -15.95 8.72 -7.75
CA ALA A 14 -17.00 8.87 -6.74
C ALA A 14 -16.50 8.47 -5.34
N THR A 15 -15.70 7.39 -5.24
CA THR A 15 -15.09 6.99 -3.97
C THR A 15 -14.15 8.07 -3.43
N VAL A 16 -13.27 8.63 -4.25
CA VAL A 16 -12.38 9.72 -3.83
C VAL A 16 -13.19 10.95 -3.40
N ALA A 17 -14.25 11.31 -4.14
CA ALA A 17 -15.11 12.43 -3.78
C ALA A 17 -15.84 12.21 -2.44
N ILE A 18 -16.36 11.01 -2.19
CA ILE A 18 -17.01 10.67 -0.92
C ILE A 18 -15.97 10.69 0.22
N VAL A 19 -14.80 10.10 0.02
CA VAL A 19 -13.74 10.08 1.03
C VAL A 19 -13.25 11.50 1.32
N SER A 20 -13.07 12.35 0.30
CA SER A 20 -12.68 13.74 0.49
C SER A 20 -13.70 14.52 1.33
N ALA A 21 -15.00 14.29 1.07
CA ALA A 21 -16.07 14.91 1.87
C ALA A 21 -16.07 14.41 3.33
N ILE A 22 -15.84 13.10 3.54
CA ILE A 22 -15.74 12.51 4.89
C ILE A 22 -14.54 13.07 5.64
N ILE A 23 -13.37 13.18 4.98
CA ILE A 23 -12.16 13.75 5.58
C ILE A 23 -12.40 15.20 5.99
N PHE A 24 -12.96 16.00 5.07
CA PHE A 24 -13.25 17.40 5.34
C PHE A 24 -14.24 17.55 6.50
N LEU A 25 -15.36 16.83 6.47
CA LEU A 25 -16.36 16.84 7.54
C LEU A 25 -15.77 16.34 8.87
N GLY A 26 -14.91 15.33 8.83
CA GLY A 26 -14.25 14.82 10.00
C GLY A 26 -13.41 15.88 10.71
N VAL A 27 -12.66 16.68 9.95
CA VAL A 27 -11.88 17.80 10.48
C VAL A 27 -12.79 18.95 10.95
N GLU A 28 -13.86 19.26 10.21
CA GLU A 28 -14.82 20.32 10.56
C GLU A 28 -15.61 20.03 11.84
N LEU A 29 -15.87 18.76 12.13
CA LEU A 29 -16.62 18.33 13.32
C LEU A 29 -15.73 18.24 14.59
N LEU A 30 -14.41 18.37 14.47
CA LEU A 30 -13.54 18.37 15.63
C LEU A 30 -13.82 19.62 16.50
N PRO A 31 -13.76 19.47 17.83
CA PRO A 31 -13.94 20.59 18.73
C PRO A 31 -12.80 21.62 18.57
N GLY A 32 -13.17 22.85 18.19
CA GLY A 32 -12.23 23.90 17.81
C GLY A 32 -12.03 23.96 16.29
N ASP A 33 -11.15 24.82 15.84
CA ASP A 33 -10.75 24.97 14.45
C ASP A 33 -9.24 24.71 14.26
N ALA A 34 -8.75 24.69 13.03
CA ALA A 34 -7.33 24.45 12.75
C ALA A 34 -6.42 25.45 13.49
N CYS A 35 -6.86 26.70 13.64
CA CYS A 35 -6.11 27.73 14.33
C CYS A 35 -6.10 27.55 15.85
N THR A 36 -7.23 27.17 16.45
CA THR A 36 -7.29 26.85 17.90
C THR A 36 -6.50 25.59 18.22
N ALA A 37 -6.52 24.59 17.32
CA ALA A 37 -5.77 23.37 17.48
C ALA A 37 -4.25 23.62 17.42
N PHE A 38 -3.81 24.45 16.48
CA PHE A 38 -2.39 24.76 16.28
C PHE A 38 -1.84 25.74 17.32
N LEU A 39 -2.57 26.84 17.60
CA LEU A 39 -2.09 27.88 18.54
C LEU A 39 -2.20 27.47 20.02
N GLU A 40 -2.98 26.44 20.33
CA GLU A 40 -3.16 25.90 21.70
C GLU A 40 -3.39 27.01 22.75
N ARG A 41 -2.38 27.28 23.60
CA ARG A 41 -2.47 28.28 24.65
C ARG A 41 -2.45 29.73 24.15
N ASP A 42 -1.88 29.95 22.98
CA ASP A 42 -1.77 31.28 22.33
C ASP A 42 -2.96 31.57 21.40
N ALA A 43 -3.98 30.70 21.39
CA ALA A 43 -5.24 30.86 20.62
C ALA A 43 -6.13 31.99 21.21
N LYS A 44 -5.64 33.20 21.26
CA LYS A 44 -6.36 34.37 21.85
C LYS A 44 -6.12 35.64 21.05
N GLY A 45 -7.14 36.52 21.07
CA GLY A 45 -7.05 37.87 20.53
C GLY A 45 -6.70 37.91 19.04
N GLN A 46 -5.94 38.90 18.64
CA GLN A 46 -5.63 39.23 17.25
C GLN A 46 -4.90 38.09 16.51
N MET A 47 -4.08 37.28 17.22
CA MET A 47 -3.36 36.18 16.61
C MET A 47 -4.30 35.06 16.09
N LEU A 48 -5.35 34.75 16.85
CA LEU A 48 -6.38 33.81 16.46
C LEU A 48 -7.24 34.34 15.28
N GLU A 49 -7.59 35.63 15.33
CA GLU A 49 -8.37 36.26 14.26
C GLU A 49 -7.58 36.27 12.95
N THR A 50 -6.33 36.71 12.97
CA THR A 50 -5.45 36.68 11.78
C THR A 50 -5.30 35.27 11.22
N CYS A 51 -5.11 34.26 12.09
CA CYS A 51 -5.02 32.88 11.64
C CYS A 51 -6.32 32.43 10.95
N ARG A 52 -7.49 32.75 11.51
CA ARG A 52 -8.80 32.40 10.92
C ARG A 52 -9.03 33.07 9.57
N GLU A 53 -8.63 34.33 9.44
CA GLU A 53 -8.68 35.05 8.16
C GLU A 53 -7.74 34.42 7.13
N ASP A 54 -6.49 34.12 7.49
CA ASP A 54 -5.49 33.48 6.62
C ASP A 54 -5.99 32.12 6.07
N PHE A 55 -6.66 31.32 6.91
CA PHE A 55 -7.23 30.02 6.52
C PHE A 55 -8.68 30.11 6.05
N GLY A 56 -9.28 31.31 6.03
CA GLY A 56 -10.64 31.56 5.56
C GLY A 56 -11.72 30.81 6.35
N LEU A 57 -11.49 30.58 7.66
CA LEU A 57 -12.38 29.75 8.50
C LEU A 57 -13.72 30.43 8.78
N ASP A 58 -13.82 31.75 8.54
CA ASP A 58 -15.03 32.52 8.71
C ASP A 58 -16.08 32.29 7.60
N ARG A 59 -15.67 31.59 6.52
CA ARG A 59 -16.55 31.31 5.38
C ARG A 59 -17.34 30.00 5.60
N PRO A 60 -18.54 29.87 4.97
CA PRO A 60 -19.35 28.66 5.09
C PRO A 60 -18.54 27.38 4.73
N ALA A 61 -18.72 26.31 5.51
CA ALA A 61 -17.99 25.05 5.34
C ALA A 61 -18.10 24.45 3.93
N LEU A 62 -19.30 24.54 3.30
CA LEU A 62 -19.49 24.06 1.93
C LEU A 62 -18.63 24.83 0.92
N THR A 63 -18.54 26.15 1.06
CA THR A 63 -17.70 26.98 0.17
C THR A 63 -16.24 26.58 0.32
N ARG A 64 -15.74 26.41 1.55
CA ARG A 64 -14.39 25.96 1.86
C ARG A 64 -14.09 24.57 1.31
N TYR A 65 -15.06 23.64 1.41
CA TYR A 65 -14.91 22.30 0.82
C TYR A 65 -14.71 22.35 -0.69
N PHE A 66 -15.57 23.08 -1.42
CA PHE A 66 -15.44 23.13 -2.89
C PHE A 66 -14.20 23.87 -3.36
N GLU A 67 -13.77 24.92 -2.65
CA GLU A 67 -12.51 25.60 -2.93
C GLU A 67 -11.32 24.67 -2.67
N TRP A 68 -11.27 24.01 -1.51
CA TRP A 68 -10.22 23.05 -1.18
C TRP A 68 -10.17 21.88 -2.17
N ALA A 69 -11.29 21.26 -2.48
CA ALA A 69 -11.37 20.16 -3.43
C ALA A 69 -10.99 20.61 -4.85
N GLY A 70 -11.42 21.81 -5.26
CA GLY A 70 -11.05 22.40 -6.54
C GLY A 70 -9.57 22.71 -6.67
N ASN A 71 -8.95 23.25 -5.62
CA ASN A 71 -7.50 23.49 -5.55
C ASN A 71 -6.72 22.17 -5.56
N ALA A 72 -7.17 21.17 -4.79
CA ALA A 72 -6.56 19.85 -4.77
C ALA A 72 -6.56 19.17 -6.16
N LEU A 73 -7.63 19.32 -6.95
CA LEU A 73 -7.68 18.84 -8.34
C LEU A 73 -6.68 19.54 -9.26
N GLN A 74 -6.26 20.76 -8.93
CA GLN A 74 -5.24 21.51 -9.65
C GLN A 74 -3.82 21.25 -9.12
N GLY A 75 -3.70 20.41 -8.09
CA GLY A 75 -2.42 20.07 -7.45
C GLY A 75 -1.99 21.02 -6.35
N ASP A 76 -2.84 21.96 -5.97
CA ASP A 76 -2.63 22.84 -4.81
C ASP A 76 -3.31 22.24 -3.58
N LEU A 77 -2.51 21.80 -2.63
CA LEU A 77 -2.97 21.21 -1.36
C LEU A 77 -3.00 22.23 -0.21
N GLY A 78 -2.65 23.48 -0.49
CA GLY A 78 -2.61 24.55 0.50
C GLY A 78 -1.30 24.60 1.30
N MET A 79 -1.39 25.27 2.44
CA MET A 79 -0.27 25.57 3.34
C MET A 79 -0.44 24.83 4.66
N SER A 80 0.69 24.37 5.23
CA SER A 80 0.76 23.84 6.58
C SER A 80 0.50 24.95 7.63
N ALA A 81 -0.31 24.64 8.63
CA ALA A 81 -0.58 25.58 9.73
C ALA A 81 0.67 25.79 10.60
N SER A 82 1.46 24.74 10.83
CA SER A 82 2.62 24.75 11.73
C SER A 82 3.82 25.49 11.15
N GLY A 83 4.06 25.43 9.84
CA GLY A 83 5.30 25.96 9.25
C GLY A 83 5.10 26.94 8.10
N ARG A 84 3.85 27.25 7.73
CA ARG A 84 3.50 28.05 6.52
C ARG A 84 4.25 27.60 5.26
N LYS A 85 4.55 26.29 5.17
CA LYS A 85 5.18 25.66 4.01
C LYS A 85 4.15 25.05 3.11
N SER A 86 4.43 24.99 1.80
CA SER A 86 3.58 24.29 0.86
C SER A 86 3.46 22.80 1.22
N ILE A 87 2.22 22.31 1.35
CA ILE A 87 1.94 20.92 1.65
C ILE A 87 2.45 20.00 0.54
N VAL A 88 2.37 20.45 -0.72
CA VAL A 88 2.88 19.70 -1.88
C VAL A 88 4.37 19.40 -1.74
N GLU A 89 5.15 20.37 -1.31
CA GLU A 89 6.60 20.21 -1.09
C GLU A 89 6.89 19.26 0.07
N LEU A 90 6.20 19.45 1.21
CA LEU A 90 6.35 18.60 2.40
C LEU A 90 6.03 17.13 2.09
N VAL A 91 4.91 16.89 1.41
CA VAL A 91 4.41 15.55 1.09
C VAL A 91 5.24 14.90 -0.02
N GLY A 92 5.72 15.67 -1.01
CA GLY A 92 6.40 15.14 -2.18
C GLY A 92 7.65 14.30 -1.84
N HIS A 93 8.48 14.79 -0.92
CA HIS A 93 9.65 14.06 -0.44
C HIS A 93 9.29 12.79 0.32
N ARG A 94 8.29 12.87 1.20
CA ARG A 94 7.82 11.75 2.02
C ARG A 94 7.17 10.66 1.17
N MET A 95 6.34 11.07 0.22
CA MET A 95 5.70 10.15 -0.72
C MET A 95 6.71 9.35 -1.55
N LYS A 96 7.79 10.00 -2.01
CA LYS A 96 8.87 9.31 -2.72
C LYS A 96 9.48 8.18 -1.88
N ASN A 97 9.73 8.42 -0.58
CA ASN A 97 10.27 7.41 0.32
C ASN A 97 9.30 6.24 0.51
N SER A 98 8.01 6.51 0.77
CA SER A 98 6.99 5.46 0.91
C SER A 98 6.82 4.64 -0.37
N LEU A 99 6.77 5.30 -1.54
CA LEU A 99 6.64 4.62 -2.83
C LEU A 99 7.88 3.77 -3.14
N LEU A 100 9.08 4.26 -2.82
CA LEU A 100 10.30 3.50 -3.03
C LEU A 100 10.35 2.27 -2.12
N LEU A 101 10.00 2.42 -0.84
CA LEU A 101 9.90 1.30 0.10
C LEU A 101 8.91 0.25 -0.41
N ALA A 102 7.72 0.67 -0.83
CA ALA A 102 6.70 -0.22 -1.39
C ALA A 102 7.19 -0.91 -2.67
N ALA A 103 7.81 -0.16 -3.60
CA ALA A 103 8.31 -0.70 -4.85
C ALA A 103 9.42 -1.74 -4.65
N VAL A 104 10.37 -1.48 -3.75
CA VAL A 104 11.44 -2.44 -3.42
C VAL A 104 10.85 -3.69 -2.76
N SER A 105 9.92 -3.52 -1.80
CA SER A 105 9.26 -4.65 -1.14
C SER A 105 8.50 -5.53 -2.13
N LEU A 106 7.78 -4.93 -3.08
CA LEU A 106 7.05 -5.64 -4.14
C LEU A 106 8.01 -6.35 -5.11
N SER A 107 9.07 -5.67 -5.54
CA SER A 107 10.02 -6.21 -6.52
C SER A 107 10.77 -7.44 -6.01
N VAL A 108 10.97 -7.53 -4.71
CA VAL A 108 11.60 -8.70 -4.04
C VAL A 108 10.54 -9.71 -3.61
N GLY A 109 9.51 -9.26 -2.90
CA GLY A 109 8.54 -10.14 -2.25
C GLY A 109 7.66 -10.91 -3.23
N VAL A 110 7.17 -10.27 -4.30
CA VAL A 110 6.26 -10.93 -5.26
C VAL A 110 6.95 -12.08 -6.02
N PRO A 111 8.14 -11.89 -6.65
CA PRO A 111 8.82 -12.98 -7.34
C PRO A 111 9.18 -14.14 -6.40
N VAL A 112 9.69 -13.84 -5.21
CA VAL A 112 10.04 -14.87 -4.22
C VAL A 112 8.81 -15.63 -3.76
N ALA A 113 7.69 -14.94 -3.49
CA ALA A 113 6.44 -15.57 -3.09
C ALA A 113 5.86 -16.49 -4.17
N ILE A 114 5.87 -16.06 -5.43
CA ILE A 114 5.43 -16.88 -6.56
C ILE A 114 6.33 -18.11 -6.69
N PHE A 115 7.64 -17.93 -6.65
CA PHE A 115 8.62 -19.03 -6.74
C PHE A 115 8.40 -20.07 -5.64
N LEU A 116 8.32 -19.64 -4.39
CA LEU A 116 8.09 -20.52 -3.25
C LEU A 116 6.69 -21.17 -3.31
N GLY A 117 5.66 -20.43 -3.74
CA GLY A 117 4.32 -20.97 -3.92
C GLY A 117 4.25 -22.07 -4.99
N VAL A 118 4.97 -21.90 -6.10
CA VAL A 118 5.10 -22.93 -7.14
C VAL A 118 5.83 -24.16 -6.60
N ILE A 119 6.96 -23.96 -5.93
CA ILE A 119 7.73 -25.06 -5.34
C ILE A 119 6.86 -25.85 -4.36
N THR A 120 6.25 -25.19 -3.39
CA THR A 120 5.41 -25.84 -2.38
C THR A 120 4.19 -26.52 -2.99
N GLY A 121 3.60 -25.95 -4.05
CA GLY A 121 2.51 -26.58 -4.78
C GLY A 121 2.90 -27.84 -5.56
N LEU A 122 4.08 -27.82 -6.21
CA LEU A 122 4.58 -28.98 -6.96
C LEU A 122 5.08 -30.11 -6.04
N TRP A 123 5.63 -29.77 -4.88
CA TRP A 123 6.12 -30.73 -3.87
C TRP A 123 5.16 -30.81 -2.67
N ARG A 124 3.86 -30.84 -2.96
CA ARG A 124 2.80 -30.97 -1.95
C ARG A 124 3.10 -32.09 -0.95
N ASP A 125 2.81 -31.83 0.34
CA ASP A 125 2.97 -32.75 1.46
C ASP A 125 4.40 -33.26 1.69
N LYS A 126 5.39 -32.63 1.06
CA LYS A 126 6.83 -32.87 1.32
C LYS A 126 7.36 -31.91 2.41
N PRO A 127 8.50 -32.23 3.07
CA PRO A 127 9.04 -31.36 4.11
C PRO A 127 9.21 -29.88 3.70
N ILE A 128 9.61 -29.62 2.46
CA ILE A 128 9.73 -28.26 1.92
C ILE A 128 8.39 -27.52 1.93
N ASP A 129 7.32 -28.18 1.54
CA ASP A 129 5.97 -27.63 1.58
C ASP A 129 5.53 -27.36 3.02
N LEU A 130 5.73 -28.33 3.92
CA LEU A 130 5.34 -28.18 5.33
C LEU A 130 6.08 -27.00 5.99
N VAL A 131 7.39 -26.87 5.78
CA VAL A 131 8.19 -25.78 6.36
C VAL A 131 7.70 -24.42 5.86
N PHE A 132 7.67 -24.22 4.55
CA PHE A 132 7.30 -22.90 4.00
C PHE A 132 5.84 -22.56 4.25
N SER A 133 4.92 -23.52 4.22
CA SER A 133 3.51 -23.29 4.55
C SER A 133 3.33 -22.94 6.03
N THR A 134 4.06 -23.59 6.95
CA THR A 134 4.02 -23.27 8.38
C THR A 134 4.58 -21.87 8.64
N VAL A 135 5.72 -21.54 8.05
CA VAL A 135 6.32 -20.19 8.16
C VAL A 135 5.37 -19.13 7.61
N ALA A 136 4.72 -19.39 6.46
CA ALA A 136 3.74 -18.47 5.91
C ALA A 136 2.54 -18.25 6.84
N ILE A 137 2.01 -19.33 7.45
CA ILE A 137 0.90 -19.22 8.42
C ILE A 137 1.33 -18.38 9.62
N LEU A 138 2.51 -18.63 10.18
CA LEU A 138 3.04 -17.84 11.30
C LEU A 138 3.20 -16.37 10.93
N ALA A 139 3.78 -16.08 9.74
CA ALA A 139 3.95 -14.71 9.26
C ALA A 139 2.63 -13.96 9.04
N MET A 140 1.54 -14.66 8.71
CA MET A 140 0.21 -14.06 8.59
C MET A 140 -0.48 -13.83 9.93
N THR A 141 -0.15 -14.63 10.93
CA THR A 141 -0.82 -14.61 12.24
C THR A 141 -0.21 -13.54 13.15
N ILE A 142 1.09 -13.29 13.00
CA ILE A 142 1.81 -12.31 13.82
C ILE A 142 1.56 -10.91 13.23
N PRO A 143 1.09 -9.94 14.05
CA PRO A 143 0.98 -8.55 13.59
C PRO A 143 2.32 -8.01 13.09
N GLU A 144 2.28 -7.26 11.99
CA GLU A 144 3.49 -6.76 11.30
C GLU A 144 4.41 -5.92 12.19
N PHE A 145 3.85 -5.10 13.10
CA PHE A 145 4.67 -4.33 14.05
C PHE A 145 5.41 -5.22 15.07
N VAL A 146 4.83 -6.35 15.45
CA VAL A 146 5.50 -7.35 16.31
C VAL A 146 6.64 -7.99 15.56
N SER A 147 6.41 -8.41 14.31
CA SER A 147 7.46 -8.95 13.45
C SER A 147 8.60 -7.96 13.26
N ALA A 148 8.28 -6.68 13.02
CA ALA A 148 9.27 -5.61 12.90
C ALA A 148 10.11 -5.47 14.18
N THR A 149 9.45 -5.41 15.34
CA THR A 149 10.13 -5.27 16.64
C THR A 149 11.04 -6.46 16.93
N VAL A 150 10.58 -7.69 16.65
CA VAL A 150 11.38 -8.91 16.83
C VAL A 150 12.62 -8.91 15.91
N LEU A 151 12.45 -8.51 14.65
CA LEU A 151 13.56 -8.43 13.70
C LEU A 151 14.57 -7.33 14.08
N ILE A 152 14.10 -6.17 14.58
CA ILE A 152 14.99 -5.14 15.14
C ILE A 152 15.79 -5.72 16.31
N LEU A 153 15.12 -6.40 17.25
CA LEU A 153 15.78 -6.99 18.39
C LEU A 153 16.88 -7.99 17.99
N ILE A 154 16.58 -8.87 17.03
CA ILE A 154 17.52 -9.88 16.55
C ILE A 154 18.67 -9.23 15.76
N PHE A 155 18.35 -8.52 14.69
CA PHE A 155 19.35 -8.09 13.71
C PHE A 155 20.08 -6.80 14.10
N SER A 156 19.40 -5.90 14.82
CA SER A 156 20.02 -4.64 15.22
C SER A 156 20.60 -4.68 16.61
N VAL A 157 19.85 -5.21 17.60
CA VAL A 157 20.28 -5.16 19.01
C VAL A 157 21.20 -6.32 19.35
N TRP A 158 20.83 -7.58 19.02
CA TRP A 158 21.63 -8.75 19.41
C TRP A 158 22.81 -9.02 18.49
N LEU A 159 22.59 -8.96 17.17
CA LEU A 159 23.61 -9.27 16.18
C LEU A 159 24.42 -8.04 15.74
N GLY A 160 23.84 -6.84 15.83
CA GLY A 160 24.49 -5.60 15.37
C GLY A 160 24.76 -5.55 13.86
N TRP A 161 24.02 -6.34 13.05
CA TRP A 161 24.25 -6.45 11.60
C TRP A 161 23.57 -5.37 10.80
N LEU A 162 22.41 -4.93 11.23
CA LEU A 162 21.56 -4.00 10.50
C LEU A 162 21.11 -2.84 11.40
N PRO A 163 20.96 -1.62 10.86
CA PRO A 163 20.40 -0.51 11.61
C PRO A 163 18.93 -0.78 11.95
N GLY A 164 18.52 -0.47 13.18
CA GLY A 164 17.14 -0.67 13.66
C GLY A 164 16.17 0.43 13.26
N ILE A 165 16.70 1.56 12.76
CA ILE A 165 15.91 2.73 12.33
C ILE A 165 16.43 3.23 10.99
N VAL A 166 15.54 3.86 10.22
CA VAL A 166 15.89 4.52 8.96
C VAL A 166 16.05 6.02 9.23
N VAL A 167 17.21 6.55 8.95
CA VAL A 167 17.54 7.98 9.13
C VAL A 167 17.74 8.65 7.78
N THR A 168 18.25 7.92 6.80
CA THR A 168 18.54 8.44 5.47
C THR A 168 17.28 8.54 4.61
N SER A 169 17.28 9.47 3.68
CA SER A 169 16.21 9.59 2.67
C SER A 169 16.64 8.92 1.35
N ALA A 170 15.70 8.75 0.44
CA ALA A 170 15.92 8.22 -0.90
C ALA A 170 16.92 9.03 -1.77
N SER A 171 17.39 10.19 -1.28
CA SER A 171 18.44 11.00 -1.89
C SER A 171 19.85 10.68 -1.40
N ALA A 172 19.99 9.81 -0.39
CA ALA A 172 21.29 9.38 0.13
C ALA A 172 22.01 8.43 -0.84
N PRO A 173 23.34 8.20 -0.64
CA PRO A 173 24.05 7.17 -1.38
C PRO A 173 23.38 5.81 -1.27
N ALA A 174 23.25 5.11 -2.40
CA ALA A 174 22.50 3.85 -2.48
C ALA A 174 22.95 2.81 -1.44
N SER A 175 24.26 2.71 -1.16
CA SER A 175 24.80 1.75 -0.21
C SER A 175 24.30 1.97 1.22
N ALA A 176 24.22 3.22 1.68
CA ALA A 176 23.70 3.54 3.01
C ALA A 176 22.19 3.34 3.07
N PHE A 177 21.47 3.82 2.04
CA PHE A 177 20.03 3.73 1.97
C PHE A 177 19.54 2.28 1.94
N PHE A 178 20.11 1.41 1.09
CA PHE A 178 19.66 0.01 1.00
C PHE A 178 19.92 -0.79 2.28
N LEU A 179 20.98 -0.48 3.03
CA LEU A 179 21.23 -1.13 4.31
C LEU A 179 20.16 -0.78 5.35
N GLU A 180 19.75 0.50 5.40
CA GLU A 180 18.74 0.97 6.35
C GLU A 180 17.33 0.47 6.01
N ILE A 181 16.95 0.45 4.73
CA ILE A 181 15.61 -0.01 4.32
C ILE A 181 15.47 -1.54 4.31
N PHE A 182 16.55 -2.30 4.54
CA PHE A 182 16.50 -3.76 4.47
C PHE A 182 15.50 -4.37 5.46
N LEU A 183 15.52 -3.95 6.73
CA LEU A 183 14.55 -4.43 7.72
C LEU A 183 13.09 -4.04 7.38
N PRO A 184 12.77 -2.78 7.05
CA PRO A 184 11.45 -2.42 6.53
C PRO A 184 10.98 -3.28 5.37
N VAL A 185 11.84 -3.47 4.36
CA VAL A 185 11.55 -4.29 3.18
C VAL A 185 11.31 -5.74 3.57
N LEU A 186 12.14 -6.30 4.45
CA LEU A 186 12.01 -7.68 4.90
C LEU A 186 10.67 -7.93 5.60
N VAL A 187 10.26 -7.03 6.52
CA VAL A 187 8.98 -7.16 7.24
C VAL A 187 7.80 -7.09 6.27
N LEU A 188 7.76 -6.06 5.41
CA LEU A 188 6.69 -5.91 4.42
C LEU A 188 6.64 -7.09 3.45
N ALA A 189 7.81 -7.55 2.99
CA ALA A 189 7.90 -8.70 2.11
C ALA A 189 7.41 -9.98 2.79
N MET A 190 7.77 -10.26 4.03
CA MET A 190 7.36 -11.47 4.76
C MET A 190 5.83 -11.61 4.82
N VAL A 191 5.12 -10.56 5.23
CA VAL A 191 3.65 -10.59 5.36
C VAL A 191 2.99 -10.76 3.98
N MET A 192 3.44 -9.99 2.99
CA MET A 192 2.95 -10.06 1.63
C MET A 192 3.23 -11.43 0.98
N MET A 193 4.45 -11.95 1.15
CA MET A 193 4.86 -13.25 0.61
C MET A 193 3.98 -14.38 1.12
N ALA A 194 3.59 -14.35 2.39
CA ALA A 194 2.76 -15.38 3.01
C ALA A 194 1.40 -15.52 2.31
N HIS A 195 0.74 -14.41 1.98
CA HIS A 195 -0.53 -14.41 1.27
C HIS A 195 -0.40 -14.93 -0.17
N ILE A 196 0.60 -14.42 -0.90
CA ILE A 196 0.81 -14.77 -2.30
C ILE A 196 1.25 -16.25 -2.42
N LEU A 197 2.20 -16.69 -1.59
CA LEU A 197 2.69 -18.08 -1.56
C LEU A 197 1.53 -19.05 -1.39
N ARG A 198 0.67 -18.82 -0.39
CA ARG A 198 -0.46 -19.70 -0.09
C ARG A 198 -1.45 -19.79 -1.24
N MET A 199 -1.74 -18.65 -1.89
CA MET A 199 -2.64 -18.63 -3.04
C MET A 199 -2.05 -19.34 -4.25
N VAL A 200 -0.79 -19.06 -4.58
CA VAL A 200 -0.07 -19.72 -5.68
C VAL A 200 0.02 -21.22 -5.43
N ARG A 201 0.39 -21.65 -4.21
CA ARG A 201 0.42 -23.06 -3.83
C ARG A 201 -0.92 -23.75 -4.07
N SER A 202 -2.00 -23.18 -3.56
CA SER A 202 -3.34 -23.78 -3.72
C SER A 202 -3.73 -23.89 -5.19
N SER A 203 -3.47 -22.85 -5.97
CA SER A 203 -3.78 -22.83 -7.40
C SER A 203 -2.93 -23.83 -8.21
N VAL A 204 -1.64 -23.99 -7.87
CA VAL A 204 -0.78 -25.01 -8.50
C VAL A 204 -1.30 -26.41 -8.21
N ILE A 205 -1.67 -26.70 -6.96
CA ILE A 205 -2.23 -28.00 -6.57
C ILE A 205 -3.51 -28.31 -7.35
N GLU A 206 -4.44 -27.34 -7.41
CA GLU A 206 -5.71 -27.48 -8.10
C GLU A 206 -5.50 -27.74 -9.60
N VAL A 207 -4.67 -26.95 -10.25
CA VAL A 207 -4.37 -27.06 -11.68
C VAL A 207 -3.68 -28.39 -12.00
N MET A 208 -2.72 -28.81 -11.19
CA MET A 208 -1.99 -30.08 -11.38
C MET A 208 -2.91 -31.32 -11.21
N ALA A 209 -3.99 -31.20 -10.46
CA ALA A 209 -5.01 -32.25 -10.33
C ALA A 209 -6.04 -32.26 -11.48
N GLY A 210 -6.01 -31.29 -12.37
CA GLY A 210 -6.99 -31.13 -13.45
C GLY A 210 -6.91 -32.23 -14.54
N ASP A 211 -8.05 -32.58 -15.12
CA ASP A 211 -8.18 -33.65 -16.13
C ASP A 211 -7.28 -33.44 -17.36
N TYR A 212 -7.08 -32.18 -17.78
CA TYR A 212 -6.24 -31.88 -18.94
C TYR A 212 -4.76 -32.13 -18.69
N ILE A 213 -4.30 -32.02 -17.42
CA ILE A 213 -2.93 -32.37 -17.00
C ILE A 213 -2.79 -33.91 -17.02
N GLN A 214 -3.78 -34.62 -16.50
CA GLN A 214 -3.80 -36.09 -16.55
C GLN A 214 -3.76 -36.59 -17.99
N MET A 215 -4.55 -36.00 -18.87
CA MET A 215 -4.54 -36.34 -20.32
C MET A 215 -3.18 -36.03 -20.97
N ALA A 216 -2.52 -34.94 -20.62
CA ALA A 216 -1.18 -34.62 -21.11
C ALA A 216 -0.15 -35.69 -20.66
N THR A 217 -0.25 -36.12 -19.39
CA THR A 217 0.58 -37.18 -18.83
C THR A 217 0.37 -38.51 -19.55
N LEU A 218 -0.88 -38.91 -19.77
CA LEU A 218 -1.23 -40.14 -20.53
C LEU A 218 -0.73 -40.13 -21.98
N LYS A 219 -0.63 -38.93 -22.59
CA LYS A 219 -0.04 -38.75 -23.92
C LYS A 219 1.50 -38.77 -23.93
N GLY A 220 2.14 -38.98 -22.78
CA GLY A 220 3.60 -39.05 -22.68
C GLY A 220 4.32 -37.69 -22.77
N VAL A 221 3.61 -36.57 -22.54
CA VAL A 221 4.26 -35.24 -22.53
C VAL A 221 5.26 -35.17 -21.34
N PRO A 222 6.49 -34.73 -21.58
CA PRO A 222 7.50 -34.60 -20.48
C PRO A 222 7.01 -33.72 -19.33
N TYR A 223 7.28 -34.15 -18.08
CA TYR A 223 6.81 -33.50 -16.85
C TYR A 223 7.06 -31.99 -16.84
N TRP A 224 8.29 -31.56 -17.17
CA TRP A 224 8.64 -30.13 -17.17
C TRP A 224 7.84 -29.33 -18.21
N ARG A 225 7.53 -29.92 -19.35
CA ARG A 225 6.67 -29.29 -20.34
C ARG A 225 5.23 -29.17 -19.85
N ILE A 226 4.75 -30.17 -19.12
CA ILE A 226 3.43 -30.10 -18.44
C ILE A 226 3.43 -28.96 -17.45
N VAL A 227 4.43 -28.84 -16.58
CA VAL A 227 4.54 -27.80 -15.57
C VAL A 227 4.62 -26.42 -16.21
N PHE A 228 5.62 -26.16 -17.06
CA PHE A 228 5.89 -24.81 -17.55
C PHE A 228 4.94 -24.34 -18.67
N ALA A 229 4.50 -25.23 -19.55
CA ALA A 229 3.67 -24.87 -20.70
C ALA A 229 2.16 -25.01 -20.45
N HIS A 230 1.74 -25.89 -19.54
CA HIS A 230 0.32 -26.19 -19.34
C HIS A 230 -0.19 -25.83 -17.95
N ALA A 231 0.57 -26.09 -16.88
CA ALA A 231 0.12 -25.86 -15.52
C ALA A 231 0.34 -24.42 -15.07
N LEU A 232 1.58 -23.91 -15.07
CA LEU A 232 1.91 -22.60 -14.51
C LEU A 232 1.17 -21.43 -15.17
N PRO A 233 0.99 -21.36 -16.51
CA PRO A 233 0.25 -20.26 -17.12
C PRO A 233 -1.19 -20.15 -16.61
N ASN A 234 -1.82 -21.28 -16.26
CA ASN A 234 -3.17 -21.32 -15.71
C ASN A 234 -3.18 -21.12 -14.19
N ALA A 235 -2.23 -21.71 -13.47
CA ALA A 235 -2.11 -21.62 -12.02
C ALA A 235 -1.77 -20.20 -11.53
N LEU A 236 -1.07 -19.41 -12.34
CA LEU A 236 -0.70 -18.04 -11.98
C LEU A 236 -1.81 -17.00 -12.24
N LEU A 237 -2.86 -17.33 -12.97
CA LEU A 237 -3.97 -16.39 -13.22
C LEU A 237 -4.64 -15.88 -11.92
N PRO A 238 -4.98 -16.72 -10.92
CA PRO A 238 -5.52 -16.24 -9.66
C PRO A 238 -4.51 -15.43 -8.84
N ALA A 239 -3.21 -15.72 -8.97
CA ALA A 239 -2.16 -14.99 -8.26
C ALA A 239 -2.12 -13.51 -8.65
N ILE A 240 -2.43 -13.16 -9.91
CA ILE A 240 -2.49 -11.77 -10.38
C ILE A 240 -3.48 -10.96 -9.54
N ASN A 241 -4.64 -11.53 -9.23
CA ASN A 241 -5.64 -10.86 -8.39
C ASN A 241 -5.14 -10.64 -6.96
N VAL A 242 -4.48 -11.66 -6.38
CA VAL A 242 -3.96 -11.56 -5.03
C VAL A 242 -2.82 -10.56 -4.96
N VAL A 243 -1.89 -10.56 -5.91
CA VAL A 243 -0.83 -9.55 -6.01
C VAL A 243 -1.42 -8.16 -6.10
N ALA A 244 -2.43 -7.96 -6.91
CA ALA A 244 -3.11 -6.69 -7.07
C ALA A 244 -3.76 -6.19 -5.76
N LEU A 245 -4.46 -7.08 -5.04
CA LEU A 245 -5.02 -6.77 -3.72
C LEU A 245 -3.94 -6.51 -2.68
N THR A 246 -2.83 -7.25 -2.74
CA THR A 246 -1.69 -7.07 -1.84
C THR A 246 -1.02 -5.71 -2.04
N ILE A 247 -0.92 -5.21 -3.27
CA ILE A 247 -0.41 -3.86 -3.55
C ILE A 247 -1.28 -2.80 -2.86
N ALA A 248 -2.60 -2.92 -2.95
CA ALA A 248 -3.51 -2.00 -2.28
C ALA A 248 -3.39 -2.07 -0.75
N TRP A 249 -3.30 -3.29 -0.19
CA TRP A 249 -3.11 -3.50 1.25
C TRP A 249 -1.75 -2.99 1.75
N LEU A 250 -0.68 -3.11 0.95
CA LEU A 250 0.66 -2.67 1.30
C LEU A 250 0.71 -1.18 1.68
N LEU A 251 -0.14 -0.34 1.07
CA LEU A 251 -0.22 1.08 1.41
C LEU A 251 -0.62 1.31 2.87
N GLY A 252 -1.47 0.46 3.45
CA GLY A 252 -1.81 0.50 4.88
C GLY A 252 -0.68 -0.02 5.75
N GLY A 253 -0.07 -1.14 5.38
CA GLY A 253 1.05 -1.76 6.11
C GLY A 253 2.31 -0.90 6.13
N VAL A 254 2.58 -0.18 5.04
CA VAL A 254 3.71 0.75 4.97
C VAL A 254 3.64 1.80 6.09
N VAL A 255 2.45 2.33 6.42
CA VAL A 255 2.28 3.33 7.50
C VAL A 255 2.80 2.80 8.83
N VAL A 256 2.40 1.57 9.20
CA VAL A 256 2.81 0.95 10.47
C VAL A 256 4.33 0.75 10.51
N ILE A 257 4.90 0.24 9.43
CA ILE A 257 6.35 -0.04 9.35
C ILE A 257 7.18 1.24 9.33
N GLU A 258 6.69 2.30 8.67
CA GLU A 258 7.34 3.61 8.69
C GLU A 258 7.41 4.21 10.09
N VAL A 259 6.37 4.01 10.89
CA VAL A 259 6.35 4.48 12.29
C VAL A 259 7.31 3.66 13.15
N VAL A 260 7.23 2.33 13.08
CA VAL A 260 8.03 1.43 13.94
C VAL A 260 9.53 1.52 13.64
N LEU A 261 9.91 1.58 12.37
CA LEU A 261 11.30 1.64 11.91
C LEU A 261 11.79 3.07 11.63
N ASN A 262 10.99 4.08 11.98
CA ASN A 262 11.29 5.50 11.78
C ASN A 262 11.62 5.86 10.32
N ASN A 263 11.04 5.15 9.35
CA ASN A 263 11.26 5.49 7.94
C ASN A 263 10.58 6.84 7.60
N PRO A 264 11.29 7.80 7.01
CA PRO A 264 10.76 9.15 6.75
C PRO A 264 9.79 9.18 5.56
N GLY A 265 8.68 8.45 5.66
CA GLY A 265 7.63 8.35 4.66
C GLY A 265 6.35 9.11 5.02
N LEU A 266 5.29 8.90 4.20
CA LEU A 266 3.97 9.54 4.39
C LEU A 266 3.26 9.06 5.65
N GLY A 267 3.34 7.77 5.97
CA GLY A 267 2.69 7.21 7.13
C GLY A 267 3.27 7.77 8.43
N ARG A 268 4.59 7.87 8.52
CA ARG A 268 5.26 8.53 9.65
C ARG A 268 4.86 10.00 9.73
N MET A 269 4.90 10.72 8.60
CA MET A 269 4.48 12.12 8.56
C MET A 269 3.04 12.30 9.04
N MET A 270 2.13 11.38 8.69
CA MET A 270 0.73 11.43 9.14
C MET A 270 0.63 11.42 10.67
N ILE A 271 1.40 10.57 11.35
CA ILE A 271 1.42 10.52 12.82
C ILE A 271 2.02 11.80 13.41
N ASP A 272 3.10 12.30 12.83
CA ASP A 272 3.76 13.53 13.29
C ASP A 272 2.77 14.71 13.20
N VAL A 273 2.11 14.94 12.05
CA VAL A 273 1.19 16.07 11.86
C VAL A 273 -0.13 15.93 12.64
N ILE A 274 -0.57 14.70 12.95
CA ILE A 274 -1.69 14.48 13.88
C ILE A 274 -1.29 14.92 15.28
N SER A 275 -0.07 14.58 15.72
CA SER A 275 0.46 14.98 17.03
C SER A 275 0.64 16.49 17.13
N ASP A 276 1.08 17.13 16.04
CA ASP A 276 1.24 18.58 15.91
C ASP A 276 -0.07 19.32 15.63
N ARG A 277 -1.18 18.60 15.46
CA ARG A 277 -2.51 19.13 15.15
C ARG A 277 -2.58 20.00 13.88
N ASP A 278 -1.71 19.70 12.90
CA ASP A 278 -1.70 20.39 11.61
C ASP A 278 -2.80 19.82 10.69
N LEU A 279 -4.05 20.21 10.93
CA LEU A 279 -5.23 19.68 10.28
C LEU A 279 -5.20 19.80 8.74
N PRO A 280 -4.74 20.92 8.13
CA PRO A 280 -4.61 21.00 6.68
C PRO A 280 -3.70 19.92 6.09
N VAL A 281 -2.57 19.61 6.73
CA VAL A 281 -1.65 18.56 6.28
C VAL A 281 -2.26 17.18 6.47
N VAL A 282 -2.98 16.93 7.58
CA VAL A 282 -3.72 15.68 7.81
C VAL A 282 -4.74 15.43 6.69
N GLN A 283 -5.54 16.44 6.33
CA GLN A 283 -6.50 16.36 5.24
C GLN A 283 -5.84 16.02 3.91
N ALA A 284 -4.75 16.70 3.59
CA ALA A 284 -4.04 16.49 2.33
C ALA A 284 -3.43 15.09 2.24
N ILE A 285 -2.75 14.60 3.29
CA ILE A 285 -2.18 13.25 3.31
C ILE A 285 -3.28 12.20 3.20
N ALA A 286 -4.39 12.33 3.93
CA ALA A 286 -5.51 11.41 3.87
C ALA A 286 -6.13 11.35 2.46
N LEU A 287 -6.30 12.50 1.79
CA LEU A 287 -6.79 12.57 0.41
C LEU A 287 -5.81 11.90 -0.57
N ILE A 288 -4.51 12.14 -0.42
CA ILE A 288 -3.47 11.52 -1.26
C ILE A 288 -3.48 10.00 -1.08
N VAL A 289 -3.45 9.52 0.16
CA VAL A 289 -3.45 8.07 0.44
C VAL A 289 -4.71 7.42 -0.14
N ALA A 290 -5.88 8.02 0.02
CA ALA A 290 -7.13 7.53 -0.57
C ALA A 290 -7.08 7.52 -2.10
N SER A 291 -6.55 8.56 -2.72
CA SER A 291 -6.41 8.66 -4.18
C SER A 291 -5.44 7.63 -4.73
N VAL A 292 -4.30 7.45 -4.08
CA VAL A 292 -3.30 6.44 -4.42
C VAL A 292 -3.89 5.03 -4.26
N TYR A 293 -4.61 4.76 -3.18
CA TYR A 293 -5.30 3.49 -2.96
C TYR A 293 -6.30 3.17 -4.07
N VAL A 294 -7.16 4.13 -4.43
CA VAL A 294 -8.13 4.00 -5.53
C VAL A 294 -7.40 3.79 -6.87
N GLY A 295 -6.32 4.53 -7.12
CA GLY A 295 -5.50 4.39 -8.32
C GLY A 295 -4.88 3.00 -8.45
N PHE A 296 -4.31 2.45 -7.37
CA PHE A 296 -3.78 1.09 -7.37
C PHE A 296 -4.88 0.03 -7.56
N ASN A 297 -6.03 0.16 -6.92
CA ASN A 297 -7.16 -0.74 -7.14
C ASN A 297 -7.63 -0.72 -8.60
N LEU A 298 -7.74 0.47 -9.19
CA LEU A 298 -8.10 0.61 -10.61
C LEU A 298 -7.05 -0.06 -11.53
N THR A 299 -5.77 0.15 -11.24
CA THR A 299 -4.67 -0.49 -11.97
C THR A 299 -4.74 -2.01 -11.84
N ALA A 300 -4.99 -2.51 -10.63
CA ALA A 300 -5.19 -3.93 -10.35
C ALA A 300 -6.34 -4.54 -11.16
N ASP A 301 -7.46 -3.83 -11.21
CA ASP A 301 -8.63 -4.23 -12.00
C ASP A 301 -8.31 -4.29 -13.51
N ILE A 302 -7.57 -3.30 -14.02
CA ILE A 302 -7.13 -3.26 -15.42
C ILE A 302 -6.20 -4.44 -15.72
N LEU A 303 -5.20 -4.68 -14.88
CA LEU A 303 -4.27 -5.79 -15.04
C LEU A 303 -5.00 -7.15 -15.03
N THR A 304 -5.96 -7.32 -14.13
CA THR A 304 -6.80 -8.52 -14.07
C THR A 304 -7.61 -8.72 -15.35
N MET A 305 -8.19 -7.64 -15.89
CA MET A 305 -8.95 -7.71 -17.16
C MET A 305 -8.06 -8.04 -18.37
N VAL A 306 -6.84 -7.51 -18.38
CA VAL A 306 -5.87 -7.76 -19.46
C VAL A 306 -5.37 -9.20 -19.39
N ALA A 307 -5.06 -9.69 -18.20
CA ALA A 307 -4.50 -11.01 -17.95
C ALA A 307 -5.52 -12.15 -18.15
N ASN A 308 -6.83 -11.90 -17.94
CA ASN A 308 -7.86 -12.94 -18.05
C ASN A 308 -8.73 -12.77 -19.31
N PRO A 309 -8.40 -13.49 -20.41
CA PRO A 309 -9.16 -13.38 -21.67
C PRO A 309 -10.61 -13.88 -21.57
N ARG A 310 -10.95 -14.71 -20.57
CA ARG A 310 -12.33 -15.19 -20.35
C ARG A 310 -13.26 -14.07 -19.89
N LEU A 311 -12.76 -13.09 -19.16
CA LEU A 311 -13.53 -11.91 -18.78
C LEU A 311 -13.86 -10.99 -19.96
N ARG A 312 -13.11 -11.11 -21.08
CA ARG A 312 -13.39 -10.38 -22.32
C ARG A 312 -14.63 -10.90 -23.05
N THR A 313 -14.88 -12.22 -22.97
CA THR A 313 -15.93 -12.90 -23.76
C THR A 313 -17.28 -12.96 -23.05
N LEU A 314 -17.33 -12.98 -21.73
CA LEU A 314 -18.57 -13.02 -20.95
C LEU A 314 -19.43 -11.75 -21.09
N ASN A 315 -18.80 -10.60 -21.39
CA ASN A 315 -19.50 -9.31 -21.54
C ASN A 315 -19.98 -9.00 -22.98
N MET A 316 -19.84 -9.91 -23.93
CA MET A 316 -20.42 -9.75 -25.27
C MET A 316 -21.80 -10.39 -25.41
N ARG A 317 -22.35 -10.95 -24.33
CA ARG A 317 -23.65 -11.63 -24.31
C ARG A 317 -24.71 -10.97 -23.44
N GLY A 318 -24.49 -9.71 -23.00
CA GLY A 318 -25.46 -8.93 -22.23
C GLY A 318 -25.70 -7.55 -22.81
#